data_bfa9523b6da76a293a86f9cbc1ffd61c
#
_entry.id   bfa9523b6da76a293a86f9cbc1ffd61c
#
_cell.length_a   1.000
_cell.length_b   1.000
_cell.length_c   1.000
_cell.angle_alpha   90.00
_cell.angle_beta   90.00
_cell.angle_gamma   90.00
#
_symmetry.space_group_name_H-M   'P 1'
#
loop_
_entity.id
_entity.type
_entity.pdbx_description
1 polymer ?
#
loop_
_entity_poly.entity_id
_entity_poly.type
_entity_poly.pdbx_seq_one_letter_code
_entity_poly.pdbx_strand_id
1 'polypeptide(L)'
;NCGPCDLGCPRGSRASVDLAYWPEAMAAGAELITEAAVQRIITKQNKVTGVEYIDANGNTQTLNAANVVLASNGIGTARLLLLSAAADCPSGLANSSDQVGRNLMHHPTALVTGVFDEYVDGFKGPFAVSIYSQEFYETDTSRGFVRGYQAQTIRSDGPLGTASGGYTKPVKWGKNHHADFYRQFGKTASITVTTEDMPSPEN
;
A
#
# COMPACT_ATOMS: atom_id res chain seq x y z
N ASN A 1 -1.11 -23.65 5.39
CA ASN A 1 -0.30 -22.91 4.42
C ASN A 1 -0.15 -23.70 3.14
N CYS A 2 -0.84 -23.28 2.07
CA CYS A 2 -0.81 -23.96 0.78
C CYS A 2 0.15 -23.31 -0.24
N GLY A 3 0.82 -22.25 0.14
CA GLY A 3 1.78 -21.53 -0.68
C GLY A 3 1.85 -20.04 -0.38
N PRO A 4 2.62 -19.27 -1.14
CA PRO A 4 2.77 -17.82 -0.96
C PRO A 4 1.54 -17.09 -1.50
N CYS A 5 0.77 -16.47 -0.63
CA CYS A 5 -0.45 -15.74 -1.02
C CYS A 5 -0.16 -14.46 -1.81
N ASP A 6 1.03 -13.88 -1.65
CA ASP A 6 1.47 -12.65 -2.31
C ASP A 6 1.77 -12.80 -3.79
N LEU A 7 2.19 -13.98 -4.19
CA LEU A 7 2.57 -14.26 -5.58
C LEU A 7 1.37 -14.69 -6.43
N GLY A 8 0.17 -14.44 -5.92
CA GLY A 8 -1.08 -14.94 -6.49
C GLY A 8 -1.56 -16.20 -5.77
N CYS A 9 -2.86 -16.34 -5.67
CA CYS A 9 -3.49 -17.50 -5.05
C CYS A 9 -4.24 -18.30 -6.11
N PRO A 10 -3.67 -19.40 -6.65
CA PRO A 10 -4.32 -20.18 -7.72
C PRO A 10 -5.62 -20.85 -7.26
N ARG A 11 -5.86 -20.92 -5.95
CA ARG A 11 -7.07 -21.48 -5.35
C ARG A 11 -8.19 -20.46 -5.13
N GLY A 12 -7.96 -19.17 -5.39
CA GLY A 12 -8.91 -18.12 -5.06
C GLY A 12 -9.22 -17.99 -3.56
N SER A 13 -8.33 -18.46 -2.67
CA SER A 13 -8.57 -18.48 -1.22
C SER A 13 -8.18 -17.17 -0.52
N ARG A 14 -7.60 -16.21 -1.26
CA ARG A 14 -7.30 -14.88 -0.74
C ARG A 14 -8.57 -14.03 -0.84
N ALA A 15 -9.12 -13.64 0.29
CA ALA A 15 -10.31 -12.80 0.38
C ALA A 15 -9.98 -11.33 0.08
N SER A 16 -9.58 -11.03 -1.14
CA SER A 16 -9.46 -9.66 -1.63
C SER A 16 -10.84 -9.09 -1.98
N VAL A 17 -10.94 -7.76 -2.07
CA VAL A 17 -12.21 -7.04 -2.26
C VAL A 17 -12.99 -7.52 -3.50
N ASP A 18 -12.28 -7.85 -4.58
CA ASP A 18 -12.84 -8.38 -5.82
C ASP A 18 -13.52 -9.74 -5.64
N LEU A 19 -13.07 -10.55 -4.68
CA LEU A 19 -13.65 -11.85 -4.36
C LEU A 19 -14.65 -11.80 -3.21
N ALA A 20 -14.44 -10.92 -2.22
CA ALA A 20 -15.21 -10.92 -0.99
C ALA A 20 -16.39 -9.93 -1.00
N TYR A 21 -16.27 -8.79 -1.68
CA TYR A 21 -17.27 -7.72 -1.60
C TYR A 21 -17.92 -7.37 -2.95
N TRP A 22 -17.15 -7.30 -4.04
CA TRP A 22 -17.70 -6.91 -5.33
C TRP A 22 -18.82 -7.80 -5.84
N PRO A 23 -18.76 -9.14 -5.73
CA PRO A 23 -19.87 -10.00 -6.18
C PRO A 23 -21.19 -9.69 -5.49
N GLU A 24 -21.15 -9.48 -4.18
CA GLU A 24 -22.35 -9.15 -3.38
C GLU A 24 -22.85 -7.73 -3.69
N ALA A 25 -21.94 -6.77 -3.82
CA ALA A 25 -22.30 -5.40 -4.16
C ALA A 25 -22.98 -5.30 -5.54
N MET A 26 -22.43 -6.00 -6.54
CA MET A 26 -23.03 -6.04 -7.88
C MET A 26 -24.38 -6.77 -7.88
N ALA A 27 -24.51 -7.84 -7.12
CA ALA A 27 -25.80 -8.53 -6.95
C ALA A 27 -26.86 -7.63 -6.27
N ALA A 28 -26.42 -6.70 -5.42
CA ALA A 28 -27.27 -5.68 -4.80
C ALA A 28 -27.53 -4.45 -5.69
N GLY A 29 -27.03 -4.41 -6.93
CA GLY A 29 -27.28 -3.36 -7.90
C GLY A 29 -26.17 -2.30 -8.01
N ALA A 30 -25.00 -2.51 -7.42
CA ALA A 30 -23.86 -1.65 -7.67
C ALA A 30 -23.32 -1.86 -9.08
N GLU A 31 -22.97 -0.77 -9.77
CA GLU A 31 -22.34 -0.81 -11.08
C GLU A 31 -20.84 -0.58 -10.96
N LEU A 32 -20.05 -1.39 -11.65
CA LEU A 32 -18.61 -1.26 -11.73
C LEU A 32 -18.20 -0.80 -13.13
N ILE A 33 -17.60 0.38 -13.22
CA ILE A 33 -17.01 0.91 -14.44
C ILE A 33 -15.49 0.72 -14.34
N THR A 34 -14.93 -0.18 -15.12
CA THR A 34 -13.49 -0.42 -15.23
C THR A 34 -12.86 0.44 -16.33
N GLU A 35 -11.52 0.52 -16.35
CA GLU A 35 -10.76 1.31 -17.32
C GLU A 35 -11.24 2.78 -17.38
N ALA A 36 -11.63 3.31 -16.22
CA ALA A 36 -12.15 4.65 -16.05
C ALA A 36 -11.23 5.45 -15.12
N ALA A 37 -10.47 6.37 -15.67
CA ALA A 37 -9.53 7.20 -14.94
C ALA A 37 -10.19 8.53 -14.55
N VAL A 38 -10.66 8.64 -13.30
CA VAL A 38 -11.27 9.88 -12.80
C VAL A 38 -10.25 11.01 -12.77
N GLN A 39 -10.57 12.12 -13.43
CA GLN A 39 -9.69 13.28 -13.59
C GLN A 39 -10.02 14.39 -12.59
N ARG A 40 -11.28 14.61 -12.30
CA ARG A 40 -11.72 15.61 -11.34
C ARG A 40 -13.13 15.35 -10.82
N ILE A 41 -13.43 15.95 -9.66
CA ILE A 41 -14.76 16.05 -9.09
C ILE A 41 -15.39 17.34 -9.60
N ILE A 42 -16.64 17.27 -10.06
CA ILE A 42 -17.36 18.41 -10.57
C ILE A 42 -18.18 19.01 -9.44
N THR A 43 -18.03 20.32 -9.24
CA THR A 43 -18.81 21.10 -8.27
C THR A 43 -19.61 22.21 -8.97
N LYS A 44 -20.74 22.58 -8.38
CA LYS A 44 -21.55 23.72 -8.76
C LYS A 44 -22.13 24.33 -7.49
N GLN A 45 -21.88 25.63 -7.26
CA GLN A 45 -22.37 26.34 -6.08
C GLN A 45 -21.98 25.62 -4.76
N ASN A 46 -20.71 25.26 -4.64
CA ASN A 46 -20.15 24.53 -3.49
C ASN A 46 -20.78 23.14 -3.22
N LYS A 47 -21.43 22.55 -4.19
CA LYS A 47 -22.00 21.20 -4.09
C LYS A 47 -21.39 20.30 -5.16
N VAL A 48 -21.07 19.07 -4.77
CA VAL A 48 -20.66 18.03 -5.71
C VAL A 48 -21.85 17.69 -6.62
N THR A 49 -21.59 17.58 -7.91
CA THR A 49 -22.59 17.21 -8.92
C THR A 49 -22.20 15.98 -9.73
N GLY A 50 -20.96 15.51 -9.63
CA GLY A 50 -20.48 14.33 -10.32
C GLY A 50 -18.96 14.27 -10.41
N VAL A 51 -18.50 13.44 -11.33
CA VAL A 51 -17.08 13.28 -11.65
C VAL A 51 -16.88 13.31 -13.16
N GLU A 52 -15.71 13.74 -13.59
CA GLU A 52 -15.22 13.63 -14.95
C GLU A 52 -14.15 12.56 -15.01
N TYR A 53 -14.22 11.65 -15.96
CA TYR A 53 -13.25 10.57 -16.13
C TYR A 53 -12.93 10.34 -17.60
N ILE A 54 -11.78 9.72 -17.86
CA ILE A 54 -11.39 9.26 -19.19
C ILE A 54 -11.71 7.77 -19.27
N ASP A 55 -12.45 7.38 -20.30
CA ASP A 55 -12.82 5.99 -20.57
C ASP A 55 -11.69 5.19 -21.27
N ALA A 56 -11.92 3.91 -21.49
CA ALA A 56 -10.97 3.00 -22.17
C ALA A 56 -10.57 3.45 -23.59
N ASN A 57 -11.38 4.29 -24.24
CA ASN A 57 -11.11 4.80 -25.59
C ASN A 57 -10.40 6.17 -25.57
N GLY A 58 -10.09 6.70 -24.39
CA GLY A 58 -9.48 8.02 -24.23
C GLY A 58 -10.46 9.18 -24.29
N ASN A 59 -11.77 8.93 -24.29
CA ASN A 59 -12.78 9.99 -24.33
C ASN A 59 -13.10 10.48 -22.92
N THR A 60 -13.31 11.79 -22.80
CA THR A 60 -13.79 12.39 -21.56
C THR A 60 -15.28 12.11 -21.39
N GLN A 61 -15.64 11.57 -20.25
CA GLN A 61 -16.99 11.23 -19.83
C GLN A 61 -17.37 11.95 -18.55
N THR A 62 -18.66 12.15 -18.33
CA THR A 62 -19.20 12.72 -17.08
C THR A 62 -20.20 11.75 -16.47
N LEU A 63 -20.02 11.48 -15.18
CA LEU A 63 -20.97 10.72 -14.36
C LEU A 63 -21.57 11.64 -13.29
N ASN A 64 -22.87 11.86 -13.37
CA ASN A 64 -23.58 12.69 -12.38
C ASN A 64 -23.80 11.91 -11.08
N ALA A 65 -23.48 12.53 -9.96
CA ALA A 65 -23.68 11.96 -8.62
C ALA A 65 -23.85 13.07 -7.60
N ALA A 66 -24.78 12.90 -6.66
CA ALA A 66 -25.00 13.83 -5.56
C ALA A 66 -23.96 13.66 -4.44
N ASN A 67 -23.37 12.47 -4.32
CA ASN A 67 -22.33 12.14 -3.37
C ASN A 67 -21.19 11.41 -4.06
N VAL A 68 -19.97 11.76 -3.74
CA VAL A 68 -18.75 11.10 -4.26
C VAL A 68 -17.89 10.69 -3.08
N VAL A 69 -17.53 9.40 -3.02
CA VAL A 69 -16.61 8.86 -2.02
C VAL A 69 -15.24 8.71 -2.65
N LEU A 70 -14.22 9.31 -2.05
CA LEU A 70 -12.83 9.21 -2.49
C LEU A 70 -12.14 8.06 -1.76
N ALA A 71 -11.78 7.04 -2.50
CA ALA A 71 -11.06 5.87 -2.00
C ALA A 71 -9.77 5.61 -2.81
N SER A 72 -9.13 6.68 -3.29
CA SER A 72 -7.97 6.63 -4.20
C SER A 72 -6.61 6.58 -3.47
N ASN A 73 -6.58 6.07 -2.25
CA ASN A 73 -5.46 6.13 -1.30
C ASN A 73 -5.04 7.57 -0.90
N GLY A 74 -4.03 7.72 -0.06
CA GLY A 74 -3.60 9.02 0.44
C GLY A 74 -3.12 9.95 -0.69
N ILE A 75 -2.21 9.48 -1.53
CA ILE A 75 -1.62 10.29 -2.62
C ILE A 75 -2.64 10.56 -3.70
N GLY A 76 -3.37 9.54 -4.16
CA GLY A 76 -4.38 9.68 -5.21
C GLY A 76 -5.55 10.57 -4.81
N THR A 77 -5.98 10.51 -3.55
CA THR A 77 -7.04 11.37 -3.02
C THR A 77 -6.59 12.83 -2.99
N ALA A 78 -5.40 13.13 -2.44
CA ALA A 78 -4.86 14.50 -2.43
C ALA A 78 -4.69 15.05 -3.85
N ARG A 79 -4.14 14.25 -4.77
CA ARG A 79 -4.00 14.60 -6.18
C ARG A 79 -5.34 14.94 -6.82
N LEU A 80 -6.36 14.11 -6.61
CA LEU A 80 -7.68 14.31 -7.20
C LEU A 80 -8.36 15.56 -6.64
N LEU A 81 -8.23 15.85 -5.35
CA LEU A 81 -8.73 17.07 -4.74
C LEU A 81 -8.08 18.32 -5.35
N LEU A 82 -6.76 18.33 -5.52
CA LEU A 82 -6.03 19.44 -6.14
C LEU A 82 -6.41 19.63 -7.62
N LEU A 83 -6.56 18.55 -8.38
CA LEU A 83 -7.00 18.59 -9.78
C LEU A 83 -8.45 19.04 -9.94
N SER A 84 -9.25 19.01 -8.86
CA SER A 84 -10.65 19.42 -8.87
C SER A 84 -10.83 20.92 -8.57
N ALA A 85 -9.82 21.75 -8.86
CA ALA A 85 -9.91 23.19 -8.77
C ALA A 85 -11.05 23.73 -9.66
N ALA A 86 -11.79 24.71 -9.14
CA ALA A 86 -12.90 25.39 -9.81
C ALA A 86 -12.96 26.85 -9.37
N ALA A 87 -13.87 27.62 -9.94
CA ALA A 87 -13.99 29.05 -9.62
C ALA A 87 -14.30 29.32 -8.14
N ASP A 88 -15.03 28.43 -7.50
CA ASP A 88 -15.38 28.48 -6.07
C ASP A 88 -14.33 27.81 -5.15
N CYS A 89 -13.36 27.10 -5.71
CA CYS A 89 -12.25 26.47 -5.00
C CYS A 89 -10.95 26.48 -5.84
N PRO A 90 -10.35 27.65 -6.08
CA PRO A 90 -9.24 27.80 -7.04
C PRO A 90 -7.95 27.06 -6.63
N SER A 91 -7.76 26.79 -5.34
CA SER A 91 -6.60 26.04 -4.83
C SER A 91 -6.85 24.52 -4.73
N GLY A 92 -7.95 24.02 -5.31
CA GLY A 92 -8.38 22.64 -5.18
C GLY A 92 -9.57 22.47 -4.25
N LEU A 93 -10.26 21.36 -4.42
CA LEU A 93 -11.44 21.03 -3.61
C LEU A 93 -11.00 20.70 -2.17
N ALA A 94 -11.79 21.17 -1.19
CA ALA A 94 -11.51 20.99 0.26
C ALA A 94 -10.14 21.56 0.72
N ASN A 95 -9.54 22.48 -0.02
CA ASN A 95 -8.19 23.00 0.23
C ASN A 95 -8.15 24.47 0.67
N SER A 96 -9.18 24.97 1.36
CA SER A 96 -9.22 26.33 1.88
C SER A 96 -8.12 26.65 2.92
N SER A 97 -7.59 25.63 3.60
CA SER A 97 -6.51 25.71 4.56
C SER A 97 -5.10 25.50 3.96
N ASP A 98 -5.00 25.23 2.66
CA ASP A 98 -3.76 24.89 1.95
C ASP A 98 -3.04 23.65 2.53
N GLN A 99 -3.80 22.68 3.08
CA GLN A 99 -3.24 21.48 3.69
C GLN A 99 -3.33 20.23 2.80
N VAL A 100 -4.12 20.26 1.72
CA VAL A 100 -4.25 19.11 0.84
C VAL A 100 -2.95 18.88 0.08
N GLY A 101 -2.41 17.68 0.19
CA GLY A 101 -1.15 17.27 -0.43
C GLY A 101 0.11 17.67 0.35
N ARG A 102 -0.04 18.22 1.55
CA ARG A 102 1.08 18.55 2.46
C ARG A 102 1.19 17.55 3.60
N ASN A 103 2.34 17.63 4.30
CA ASN A 103 2.60 16.81 5.49
C ASN A 103 2.52 15.31 5.23
N LEU A 104 2.97 14.86 4.06
CA LEU A 104 3.06 13.44 3.75
C LEU A 104 4.05 12.77 4.72
N MET A 105 3.57 11.76 5.42
CA MET A 105 4.37 10.98 6.35
C MET A 105 4.42 9.53 5.87
N HIS A 106 5.62 9.04 5.67
CA HIS A 106 5.88 7.62 5.45
C HIS A 106 6.38 6.99 6.75
N HIS A 107 6.26 5.68 6.86
CA HIS A 107 6.89 4.97 7.95
C HIS A 107 8.37 4.70 7.61
N PRO A 108 9.34 5.40 8.19
CA PRO A 108 10.73 4.99 8.09
C PRO A 108 10.86 3.58 8.66
N THR A 109 11.44 2.68 7.88
CA THR A 109 11.48 1.28 8.23
C THR A 109 12.90 0.75 8.15
N ALA A 110 13.38 0.16 9.24
CA ALA A 110 14.60 -0.64 9.26
C ALA A 110 14.24 -2.12 9.14
N LEU A 111 15.01 -2.84 8.34
CA LEU A 111 14.83 -4.26 8.10
C LEU A 111 16.09 -5.03 8.50
N VAL A 112 15.91 -6.07 9.29
CA VAL A 112 16.96 -7.04 9.63
C VAL A 112 16.50 -8.41 9.18
N THR A 113 17.30 -9.07 8.35
CA THR A 113 17.04 -10.42 7.87
C THR A 113 18.13 -11.37 8.37
N GLY A 114 17.71 -12.43 9.04
CA GLY A 114 18.56 -13.53 9.46
C GLY A 114 18.50 -14.71 8.47
N VAL A 115 19.63 -15.38 8.30
CA VAL A 115 19.73 -16.63 7.56
C VAL A 115 19.97 -17.75 8.57
N PHE A 116 19.16 -18.80 8.51
CA PHE A 116 19.17 -19.94 9.42
C PHE A 116 19.76 -21.17 8.75
N ASP A 117 20.22 -22.12 9.53
CA ASP A 117 20.69 -23.41 8.99
C ASP A 117 19.52 -24.30 8.57
N GLU A 118 18.38 -24.21 9.27
CA GLU A 118 17.17 -24.97 8.98
C GLU A 118 16.22 -24.22 8.02
N TYR A 119 15.33 -24.97 7.41
CA TYR A 119 14.22 -24.39 6.65
C TYR A 119 13.17 -23.81 7.59
N VAL A 120 12.95 -22.51 7.51
CA VAL A 120 11.89 -21.79 8.24
C VAL A 120 10.67 -21.51 7.38
N ASP A 121 10.79 -21.70 6.06
CA ASP A 121 9.71 -21.56 5.07
C ASP A 121 8.90 -20.26 5.20
N GLY A 122 9.55 -19.19 5.65
CA GLY A 122 8.92 -17.92 5.97
C GLY A 122 8.25 -17.20 4.80
N PHE A 123 8.43 -17.70 3.57
CA PHE A 123 7.75 -17.20 2.37
C PHE A 123 6.35 -17.79 2.17
N LYS A 124 5.99 -18.84 2.90
CA LYS A 124 4.67 -19.50 2.80
C LYS A 124 3.63 -18.79 3.66
N GLY A 125 2.40 -18.77 3.18
CA GLY A 125 1.26 -18.20 3.88
C GLY A 125 0.91 -16.78 3.43
N PRO A 126 0.01 -16.10 4.13
CA PRO A 126 -0.43 -14.75 3.79
C PRO A 126 0.72 -13.74 3.98
N PHE A 127 0.68 -12.66 3.22
CA PHE A 127 1.49 -11.48 3.51
C PHE A 127 0.93 -10.81 4.77
N ALA A 128 1.38 -11.28 5.88
CA ALA A 128 0.92 -10.81 7.16
C ALA A 128 2.06 -10.85 8.18
N VAL A 129 1.99 -9.94 9.09
CA VAL A 129 2.79 -9.94 10.29
C VAL A 129 2.32 -11.08 11.18
N SER A 130 3.21 -12.00 11.48
CA SER A 130 2.89 -13.15 12.33
C SER A 130 3.09 -12.85 13.82
N ILE A 131 4.07 -12.01 14.12
CA ILE A 131 4.38 -11.54 15.47
C ILE A 131 4.57 -10.04 15.41
N TYR A 132 3.99 -9.35 16.37
CA TYR A 132 3.95 -7.91 16.42
C TYR A 132 4.18 -7.46 17.87
N SER A 133 5.13 -6.55 18.07
CA SER A 133 5.45 -5.99 19.37
C SER A 133 5.25 -4.47 19.37
N GLN A 134 4.50 -4.01 20.34
CA GLN A 134 4.29 -2.59 20.64
C GLN A 134 4.99 -2.17 21.95
N GLU A 135 5.90 -2.97 22.46
CA GLU A 135 6.66 -2.70 23.69
C GLU A 135 7.27 -1.28 23.71
N PHE A 136 7.70 -0.80 22.55
CA PHE A 136 8.38 0.48 22.39
C PHE A 136 7.53 1.52 21.66
N TYR A 137 6.23 1.33 21.57
CA TYR A 137 5.33 2.20 20.79
C TYR A 137 5.15 3.57 21.46
N GLU A 138 4.95 3.59 22.77
CA GLU A 138 4.75 4.83 23.51
C GLU A 138 6.05 5.62 23.64
N THR A 139 5.93 6.95 23.63
CA THR A 139 7.06 7.85 23.87
C THR A 139 7.58 7.68 25.30
N ASP A 140 8.85 7.35 25.42
CA ASP A 140 9.58 7.27 26.68
C ASP A 140 10.90 8.04 26.56
N THR A 141 10.94 9.24 27.15
CA THR A 141 12.09 10.14 27.05
C THR A 141 13.35 9.60 27.74
N SER A 142 13.23 8.59 28.62
CA SER A 142 14.38 7.93 29.23
C SER A 142 15.24 7.17 28.24
N ARG A 143 14.71 6.85 27.06
CA ARG A 143 15.43 6.18 25.96
C ARG A 143 16.36 7.11 25.18
N GLY A 144 16.34 8.41 25.43
CA GLY A 144 17.18 9.40 24.74
C GLY A 144 16.67 9.79 23.35
N PHE A 145 15.45 9.43 22.98
CA PHE A 145 14.75 9.85 21.76
C PHE A 145 13.28 10.10 22.03
N VAL A 146 12.64 10.85 21.14
CA VAL A 146 11.20 11.15 21.19
C VAL A 146 10.47 10.23 20.22
N ARG A 147 9.20 9.91 20.53
CA ARG A 147 8.35 8.98 19.78
C ARG A 147 8.70 7.52 20.00
N GLY A 148 7.96 6.65 19.35
CA GLY A 148 8.08 5.22 19.52
C GLY A 148 8.34 4.48 18.20
N TYR A 149 8.41 3.19 18.32
CA TYR A 149 8.49 2.30 17.18
C TYR A 149 7.77 0.97 17.50
N GLN A 150 7.44 0.26 16.46
CA GLN A 150 6.93 -1.09 16.55
C GLN A 150 7.85 -2.06 15.83
N ALA A 151 7.96 -3.26 16.35
CA ALA A 151 8.70 -4.34 15.72
C ALA A 151 7.72 -5.41 15.24
N GLN A 152 7.96 -5.95 14.05
CA GLN A 152 7.10 -6.98 13.48
C GLN A 152 7.92 -7.97 12.65
N THR A 153 7.53 -9.24 12.73
CA THR A 153 8.06 -10.22 11.79
C THR A 153 7.34 -10.08 10.46
N ILE A 154 8.09 -10.16 9.38
CA ILE A 154 7.53 -10.15 8.04
C ILE A 154 7.88 -11.44 7.32
N ARG A 155 7.12 -11.70 6.29
CA ARG A 155 7.34 -12.83 5.39
C ARG A 155 8.71 -12.73 4.71
N SER A 156 9.36 -13.87 4.54
CA SER A 156 10.62 -13.96 3.79
C SER A 156 10.41 -13.90 2.29
N ASP A 157 11.51 -13.74 1.58
CA ASP A 157 11.52 -13.75 0.12
C ASP A 157 11.05 -15.09 -0.46
N GLY A 158 10.20 -15.00 -1.48
CA GLY A 158 9.95 -16.12 -2.39
C GLY A 158 11.15 -16.38 -3.31
N PRO A 159 11.03 -17.33 -4.25
CA PRO A 159 12.15 -17.72 -5.09
C PRO A 159 12.70 -16.56 -5.93
N LEU A 160 11.84 -15.73 -6.48
CA LEU A 160 12.28 -14.56 -7.26
C LEU A 160 13.01 -13.53 -6.38
N GLY A 161 12.45 -13.18 -5.23
CA GLY A 161 13.08 -12.25 -4.30
C GLY A 161 14.42 -12.75 -3.80
N THR A 162 14.54 -14.03 -3.46
CA THR A 162 15.82 -14.64 -3.07
C THR A 162 16.85 -14.55 -4.19
N ALA A 163 16.45 -14.78 -5.44
CA ALA A 163 17.38 -14.76 -6.58
C ALA A 163 17.80 -13.34 -6.97
N SER A 164 16.88 -12.39 -7.01
CA SER A 164 17.09 -11.05 -7.58
C SER A 164 17.24 -9.92 -6.56
N GLY A 165 17.04 -10.21 -5.29
CA GLY A 165 17.03 -9.24 -4.19
C GLY A 165 15.63 -8.73 -3.88
N GLY A 166 15.14 -9.10 -2.71
CA GLY A 166 13.95 -8.60 -2.04
C GLY A 166 14.33 -8.05 -0.69
N TYR A 167 14.03 -8.80 0.36
CA TYR A 167 14.43 -8.46 1.74
C TYR A 167 15.88 -8.87 2.05
N THR A 168 16.49 -9.70 1.22
CA THR A 168 17.89 -10.10 1.31
C THR A 168 18.71 -9.48 0.19
N LYS A 169 20.03 -9.54 0.31
CA LYS A 169 20.91 -9.20 -0.80
C LYS A 169 20.71 -10.20 -1.94
N PRO A 170 20.68 -9.74 -3.21
CA PRO A 170 20.55 -10.64 -4.33
C PRO A 170 21.71 -11.65 -4.35
N VAL A 171 21.36 -12.87 -4.73
CA VAL A 171 22.36 -13.92 -4.96
C VAL A 171 23.14 -13.54 -6.23
N LYS A 172 24.45 -13.56 -6.12
CA LYS A 172 25.33 -13.19 -7.27
C LYS A 172 25.18 -14.19 -8.40
N TRP A 173 25.06 -13.68 -9.60
CA TRP A 173 25.10 -14.50 -10.82
C TRP A 173 26.50 -15.09 -11.03
N GLY A 174 26.53 -16.28 -11.59
CA GLY A 174 27.78 -16.97 -11.93
C GLY A 174 27.87 -18.39 -11.35
N LYS A 175 29.07 -18.91 -11.26
CA LYS A 175 29.37 -20.30 -10.90
C LYS A 175 28.69 -20.79 -9.61
N ASN A 176 28.55 -19.91 -8.62
CA ASN A 176 28.03 -20.27 -7.30
C ASN A 176 26.55 -19.91 -7.11
N HIS A 177 25.87 -19.38 -8.14
CA HIS A 177 24.50 -18.87 -8.02
C HIS A 177 23.53 -19.86 -7.39
N HIS A 178 23.51 -21.09 -7.87
CA HIS A 178 22.61 -22.11 -7.31
C HIS A 178 22.95 -22.48 -5.86
N ALA A 179 24.21 -22.61 -5.53
CA ALA A 179 24.63 -22.93 -4.17
C ALA A 179 24.27 -21.80 -3.20
N ASP A 180 24.45 -20.56 -3.60
CA ASP A 180 24.10 -19.38 -2.80
C ASP A 180 22.58 -19.20 -2.69
N PHE A 181 21.83 -19.52 -3.75
CA PHE A 181 20.37 -19.54 -3.72
C PHE A 181 19.85 -20.55 -2.69
N TYR A 182 20.29 -21.79 -2.75
CA TYR A 182 19.87 -22.84 -1.82
C TYR A 182 20.29 -22.60 -0.37
N ARG A 183 21.32 -21.80 -0.15
CA ARG A 183 21.72 -21.38 1.20
C ARG A 183 20.71 -20.43 1.84
N GLN A 184 19.99 -19.65 1.04
CA GLN A 184 19.07 -18.60 1.52
C GLN A 184 17.59 -18.99 1.35
N PHE A 185 17.23 -19.59 0.23
CA PHE A 185 15.82 -19.86 -0.09
C PHE A 185 15.15 -20.75 0.94
N GLY A 186 14.06 -20.27 1.51
CA GLY A 186 13.32 -20.95 2.56
C GLY A 186 13.97 -20.94 3.94
N LYS A 187 15.15 -20.32 4.08
CA LYS A 187 15.94 -20.30 5.32
C LYS A 187 16.08 -18.91 5.92
N THR A 188 15.30 -17.95 5.47
CA THR A 188 15.36 -16.57 5.95
C THR A 188 14.13 -16.21 6.78
N ALA A 189 14.33 -15.39 7.78
CA ALA A 189 13.27 -14.69 8.50
C ALA A 189 13.68 -13.23 8.70
N SER A 190 12.70 -12.34 8.67
CA SER A 190 12.95 -10.91 8.73
C SER A 190 12.13 -10.24 9.83
N ILE A 191 12.73 -9.23 10.44
CA ILE A 191 12.07 -8.34 11.39
C ILE A 191 12.16 -6.94 10.81
N THR A 192 11.05 -6.24 10.76
CA THR A 192 11.00 -4.80 10.49
C THR A 192 10.78 -4.04 11.77
N VAL A 193 11.47 -2.91 11.89
CA VAL A 193 11.20 -1.89 12.89
C VAL A 193 10.66 -0.68 12.15
N THR A 194 9.42 -0.33 12.44
CA THR A 194 8.72 0.79 11.82
C THR A 194 8.62 1.91 12.84
N THR A 195 9.13 3.08 12.50
CA THR A 195 9.13 4.27 13.34
C THR A 195 8.08 5.27 12.86
N GLU A 196 7.73 6.21 13.72
CA GLU A 196 6.93 7.36 13.34
C GLU A 196 7.75 8.35 12.50
N ASP A 197 7.14 8.90 11.48
CA ASP A 197 7.69 9.98 10.68
C ASP A 197 7.29 11.35 11.26
N MET A 198 7.95 12.40 10.80
CA MET A 198 7.61 13.78 11.17
C MET A 198 6.95 14.50 9.99
N PRO A 199 5.82 15.19 10.23
CA PRO A 199 5.22 15.98 9.19
C PRO A 199 6.13 17.13 8.79
N SER A 200 6.22 17.39 7.49
CA SER A 200 6.88 18.57 6.93
C SER A 200 5.89 19.31 6.04
N PRO A 201 5.72 20.63 6.18
CA PRO A 201 4.85 21.41 5.31
C PRO A 201 5.37 21.48 3.86
N GLU A 202 6.60 21.07 3.62
CA GLU A 202 7.25 21.06 2.31
C GLU A 202 7.01 19.74 1.54
N ASN A 203 6.46 18.74 2.21
CA ASN A 203 6.15 17.45 1.63
C ASN A 203 4.68 17.37 1.22
#